data_a94df860cddf5c319dad8520bbe60b02
#
_entry.id   a94df860cddf5c319dad8520bbe60b02
#
_cell.length_a   1.000
_cell.length_b   1.000
_cell.length_c   1.000
_cell.angle_alpha   90.00
_cell.angle_beta   90.00
_cell.angle_gamma   90.00
#
_symmetry.space_group_name_H-M   'P 1'
#
loop_
_entity.id
_entity.type
_entity.pdbx_description
1 polymer ?
#
loop_
_entity_poly.entity_id
_entity_poly.type
_entity_poly.pdbx_seq_one_letter_code
_entity_poly.pdbx_strand_id
1 'polypeptide(L)'
;MSRYRTTAAPGLALVAALIAAGPAAGASPAIDDALRHPDRLEGDATADARRKPGVVLEFFGIEPGMTVLDLYSGGGYYTEIMARVVGPDGLVVSHNNTPYLEFSKAKIEQRYRPGRLPNVERLAAENNALELTADRFDAALLILAYHDIYYEDDAIGWEPIDGPTFLAAIMAGLKPGGVLGVVDHVAEAGAPASAGQTLHRIDPARLRAEIEAAGFVYEGESKALRNLSDDRSLPMYDPAVRGRTDRVIYRFRKP
;
A
#
# COMPACT_ATOMS: atom_id res chain seq x y z
N MET A 1 9.45 37.43 66.57
CA MET A 1 10.53 37.00 65.66
C MET A 1 10.05 35.77 64.94
N SER A 2 9.44 35.94 63.75
CA SER A 2 8.90 34.84 62.94
C SER A 2 9.82 34.66 61.73
N ARG A 3 10.34 33.43 61.54
CA ARG A 3 11.23 33.07 60.43
C ARG A 3 10.38 32.42 59.32
N TYR A 4 10.26 33.12 58.18
CA TYR A 4 9.69 32.56 56.96
C TYR A 4 10.70 31.62 56.31
N ARG A 5 10.30 30.36 56.08
CA ARG A 5 11.02 29.40 55.26
C ARG A 5 10.46 29.49 53.84
N THR A 6 11.27 29.89 52.87
CA THR A 6 10.98 29.84 51.44
C THR A 6 11.29 28.43 50.94
N THR A 7 10.29 27.72 50.44
CA THR A 7 10.43 26.47 49.72
C THR A 7 10.60 26.74 48.21
N ALA A 8 11.73 26.37 47.67
CA ALA A 8 11.98 26.42 46.22
C ALA A 8 11.27 25.24 45.53
N ALA A 9 10.52 25.54 44.45
CA ALA A 9 9.91 24.55 43.59
C ALA A 9 10.95 24.00 42.58
N PRO A 10 10.94 22.68 42.26
CA PRO A 10 11.83 22.15 41.23
C PRO A 10 11.35 22.53 39.85
N GLY A 11 12.25 23.13 39.06
CA GLY A 11 12.03 23.46 37.69
C GLY A 11 11.95 22.19 36.82
N LEU A 12 10.86 22.09 36.03
CA LEU A 12 10.67 21.07 35.05
C LEU A 12 11.56 21.39 33.83
N ALA A 13 12.61 20.60 33.60
CA ALA A 13 13.45 20.70 32.43
C ALA A 13 12.71 20.03 31.23
N LEU A 14 12.28 20.84 30.28
CA LEU A 14 11.71 20.37 29.00
C LEU A 14 12.87 19.89 28.11
N VAL A 15 13.03 18.57 27.97
CA VAL A 15 13.97 18.00 27.01
C VAL A 15 13.30 18.04 25.63
N ALA A 16 13.66 19.04 24.83
CA ALA A 16 13.31 19.08 23.42
C ALA A 16 14.17 18.04 22.66
N ALA A 17 13.59 16.91 22.28
CA ALA A 17 14.22 15.98 21.36
C ALA A 17 14.27 16.62 19.97
N LEU A 18 15.45 17.07 19.52
CA LEU A 18 15.70 17.38 18.12
C LEU A 18 15.65 16.09 17.31
N ILE A 19 14.58 15.91 16.56
CA ILE A 19 14.53 14.92 15.48
C ILE A 19 15.37 15.51 14.34
N ALA A 20 16.60 15.05 14.22
CA ALA A 20 17.45 15.35 13.07
C ALA A 20 16.81 14.70 11.84
N ALA A 21 16.30 15.52 10.92
CA ALA A 21 15.97 15.06 9.57
C ALA A 21 17.27 14.61 8.90
N GLY A 22 17.46 13.30 8.79
CA GLY A 22 18.55 12.73 8.00
C GLY A 22 18.39 13.11 6.52
N PRO A 23 19.48 13.10 5.73
CA PRO A 23 19.41 13.37 4.30
C PRO A 23 18.41 12.38 3.66
N ALA A 24 17.66 12.87 2.66
CA ALA A 24 16.81 12.02 1.83
C ALA A 24 17.68 10.91 1.22
N ALA A 25 17.62 9.71 1.80
CA ALA A 25 18.32 8.56 1.27
C ALA A 25 17.71 8.25 -0.10
N GLY A 26 18.55 8.04 -1.12
CA GLY A 26 18.12 7.43 -2.38
C GLY A 26 17.56 6.03 -2.09
N ALA A 27 16.80 5.48 -3.03
CA ALA A 27 16.24 4.12 -2.86
C ALA A 27 17.33 3.13 -2.44
N SER A 28 16.95 2.13 -1.61
CA SER A 28 17.93 1.13 -1.15
C SER A 28 18.55 0.40 -2.35
N PRO A 29 19.83 -0.04 -2.27
CA PRO A 29 20.47 -0.77 -3.39
C PRO A 29 19.63 -1.94 -3.91
N ALA A 30 18.95 -2.66 -3.02
CA ALA A 30 18.09 -3.77 -3.40
C ALA A 30 16.88 -3.33 -4.26
N ILE A 31 16.28 -2.20 -3.94
CA ILE A 31 15.19 -1.62 -4.75
C ILE A 31 15.71 -1.17 -6.11
N ASP A 32 16.84 -0.48 -6.14
CA ASP A 32 17.47 -0.03 -7.37
C ASP A 32 17.84 -1.19 -8.31
N ASP A 33 18.39 -2.27 -7.77
CA ASP A 33 18.76 -3.49 -8.52
C ASP A 33 17.49 -4.21 -9.03
N ALA A 34 16.44 -4.28 -8.20
CA ALA A 34 15.15 -4.84 -8.60
C ALA A 34 14.55 -4.07 -9.80
N LEU A 35 14.62 -2.73 -9.76
CA LEU A 35 14.09 -1.87 -10.83
C LEU A 35 14.89 -1.96 -12.14
N ARG A 36 16.19 -2.23 -12.07
CA ARG A 36 17.07 -2.38 -13.24
C ARG A 36 17.18 -3.83 -13.74
N HIS A 37 16.51 -4.78 -13.09
CA HIS A 37 16.67 -6.18 -13.42
C HIS A 37 16.26 -6.48 -14.88
N PRO A 38 17.11 -7.16 -15.69
CA PRO A 38 16.89 -7.33 -17.13
C PRO A 38 15.67 -8.21 -17.46
N ASP A 39 15.27 -9.12 -16.56
CA ASP A 39 14.13 -10.00 -16.78
C ASP A 39 12.77 -9.39 -16.48
N ARG A 40 12.70 -8.09 -16.15
CA ARG A 40 11.40 -7.41 -15.97
C ARG A 40 10.61 -7.43 -17.27
N LEU A 41 9.28 -7.51 -17.15
CA LEU A 41 8.44 -7.55 -18.34
C LEU A 41 8.56 -6.26 -19.14
N GLU A 42 8.47 -6.39 -20.46
CA GLU A 42 8.40 -5.26 -21.37
C GLU A 42 7.25 -4.31 -20.99
N GLY A 43 7.51 -3.02 -20.99
CA GLY A 43 6.56 -1.97 -20.60
C GLY A 43 6.53 -1.65 -19.09
N ASP A 44 7.10 -2.49 -18.22
CA ASP A 44 7.17 -2.18 -16.78
C ASP A 44 8.00 -0.93 -16.51
N ALA A 45 9.16 -0.78 -17.16
CA ALA A 45 9.99 0.41 -17.03
C ALA A 45 9.27 1.70 -17.43
N THR A 46 8.39 1.64 -18.44
CA THR A 46 7.53 2.77 -18.80
C THR A 46 6.52 3.12 -17.69
N ALA A 47 6.05 2.11 -16.95
CA ALA A 47 5.16 2.32 -15.82
C ALA A 47 5.89 2.93 -14.61
N ASP A 48 7.20 2.69 -14.44
CA ASP A 48 8.01 3.19 -13.34
C ASP A 48 7.98 4.73 -13.25
N ALA A 49 8.06 5.41 -14.39
CA ALA A 49 8.04 6.88 -14.43
C ALA A 49 6.80 7.49 -13.76
N ARG A 50 5.63 6.84 -13.92
CA ARG A 50 4.36 7.32 -13.36
C ARG A 50 4.00 6.69 -12.01
N ARG A 51 4.55 5.51 -11.68
CA ARG A 51 4.29 4.77 -10.43
C ARG A 51 5.32 5.05 -9.35
N LYS A 52 6.53 5.49 -9.72
CA LYS A 52 7.66 5.78 -8.83
C LYS A 52 7.89 4.68 -7.80
N PRO A 53 7.98 3.40 -8.21
CA PRO A 53 7.97 2.26 -7.30
C PRO A 53 9.12 2.28 -6.29
N GLY A 54 10.29 2.82 -6.66
CA GLY A 54 11.41 2.98 -5.74
C GLY A 54 11.03 3.80 -4.52
N VAL A 55 10.47 5.00 -4.74
CA VAL A 55 10.04 5.89 -3.66
C VAL A 55 8.91 5.29 -2.83
N VAL A 56 7.98 4.56 -3.48
CA VAL A 56 6.86 3.90 -2.79
C VAL A 56 7.35 2.79 -1.88
N LEU A 57 8.19 1.88 -2.38
CA LEU A 57 8.69 0.74 -1.61
C LEU A 57 9.65 1.18 -0.50
N GLU A 58 10.48 2.19 -0.75
CA GLU A 58 11.34 2.81 0.28
C GLU A 58 10.51 3.40 1.43
N PHE A 59 9.43 4.15 1.10
CA PHE A 59 8.55 4.72 2.10
C PHE A 59 7.83 3.66 2.94
N PHE A 60 7.48 2.52 2.34
CA PHE A 60 6.89 1.39 3.06
C PHE A 60 7.93 0.55 3.81
N GLY A 61 9.21 0.74 3.56
CA GLY A 61 10.30 0.04 4.22
C GLY A 61 10.39 -1.43 3.80
N ILE A 62 10.26 -1.70 2.49
CA ILE A 62 10.41 -3.06 1.97
C ILE A 62 11.89 -3.41 1.86
N GLU A 63 12.31 -4.48 2.55
CA GLU A 63 13.70 -4.87 2.73
C GLU A 63 13.95 -6.34 2.38
N PRO A 64 15.21 -6.74 2.12
CA PRO A 64 15.57 -8.14 1.91
C PRO A 64 15.15 -9.04 3.09
N GLY A 65 14.72 -10.26 2.77
CA GLY A 65 14.29 -11.27 3.74
C GLY A 65 12.86 -11.13 4.25
N MET A 66 12.14 -10.06 3.90
CA MET A 66 10.75 -9.87 4.32
C MET A 66 9.78 -10.86 3.68
N THR A 67 8.69 -11.15 4.40
CA THR A 67 7.48 -11.78 3.85
C THR A 67 6.42 -10.70 3.62
N VAL A 68 6.04 -10.46 2.37
CA VAL A 68 5.15 -9.35 1.95
C VAL A 68 3.88 -9.89 1.31
N LEU A 69 2.73 -9.33 1.67
CA LEU A 69 1.44 -9.57 1.03
C LEU A 69 1.15 -8.45 0.02
N ASP A 70 0.95 -8.81 -1.24
CA ASP A 70 0.54 -7.90 -2.32
C ASP A 70 -0.94 -8.13 -2.62
N LEU A 71 -1.79 -7.29 -2.05
CA LEU A 71 -3.25 -7.36 -2.18
C LEU A 71 -3.69 -6.76 -3.52
N TYR A 72 -4.61 -7.45 -4.22
CA TYR A 72 -5.05 -7.06 -5.56
C TYR A 72 -3.87 -6.80 -6.50
N SER A 73 -2.92 -7.73 -6.49
CA SER A 73 -1.65 -7.61 -7.21
C SER A 73 -1.81 -7.44 -8.73
N GLY A 74 -3.01 -7.77 -9.26
CA GLY A 74 -3.32 -7.75 -10.68
C GLY A 74 -2.34 -8.60 -11.48
N GLY A 75 -1.73 -8.01 -12.51
CA GLY A 75 -0.68 -8.68 -13.30
C GLY A 75 0.71 -8.74 -12.61
N GLY A 76 0.82 -8.42 -11.31
CA GLY A 76 2.01 -8.61 -10.48
C GLY A 76 3.14 -7.61 -10.70
N TYR A 77 2.84 -6.37 -11.13
CA TYR A 77 3.87 -5.35 -11.33
C TYR A 77 4.67 -5.08 -10.04
N TYR A 78 4.00 -4.79 -8.91
CA TYR A 78 4.67 -4.61 -7.63
C TYR A 78 5.17 -5.93 -7.04
N THR A 79 4.43 -7.03 -7.23
CA THR A 79 4.87 -8.37 -6.80
C THR A 79 6.26 -8.71 -7.33
N GLU A 80 6.52 -8.50 -8.63
CA GLU A 80 7.84 -8.79 -9.20
C GLU A 80 8.94 -7.93 -8.61
N ILE A 81 8.70 -6.62 -8.46
CA ILE A 81 9.71 -5.72 -7.88
C ILE A 81 9.99 -6.16 -6.44
N MET A 82 8.95 -6.40 -5.63
CA MET A 82 9.09 -6.85 -4.25
C MET A 82 9.79 -8.20 -4.14
N ALA A 83 9.45 -9.16 -5.00
CA ALA A 83 10.11 -10.47 -5.00
C ALA A 83 11.62 -10.37 -5.23
N ARG A 84 12.05 -9.43 -6.08
CA ARG A 84 13.48 -9.16 -6.30
C ARG A 84 14.12 -8.43 -5.14
N VAL A 85 13.40 -7.49 -4.50
CA VAL A 85 13.88 -6.77 -3.31
C VAL A 85 14.05 -7.69 -2.13
N VAL A 86 13.03 -8.50 -1.81
CA VAL A 86 13.11 -9.40 -0.65
C VAL A 86 14.09 -10.54 -0.85
N GLY A 87 14.42 -10.88 -2.10
CA GLY A 87 15.43 -11.88 -2.45
C GLY A 87 15.05 -13.32 -2.10
N PRO A 88 16.02 -14.25 -2.19
CA PRO A 88 15.76 -15.69 -2.04
C PRO A 88 15.34 -16.11 -0.62
N ASP A 89 15.70 -15.34 0.39
CA ASP A 89 15.36 -15.60 1.79
C ASP A 89 14.03 -14.96 2.19
N GLY A 90 13.43 -14.14 1.30
CA GLY A 90 12.13 -13.51 1.48
C GLY A 90 11.04 -14.16 0.65
N LEU A 91 9.79 -13.72 0.85
CA LEU A 91 8.61 -14.25 0.19
C LEU A 91 7.65 -13.14 -0.17
N VAL A 92 7.02 -13.22 -1.34
CA VAL A 92 5.86 -12.38 -1.67
C VAL A 92 4.64 -13.26 -1.91
N VAL A 93 3.55 -12.97 -1.22
CA VAL A 93 2.25 -13.59 -1.48
C VAL A 93 1.41 -12.63 -2.33
N SER A 94 1.13 -13.05 -3.55
CA SER A 94 0.39 -12.28 -4.56
C SER A 94 -1.08 -12.67 -4.51
N HIS A 95 -1.92 -11.83 -3.91
CA HIS A 95 -3.36 -12.05 -3.79
C HIS A 95 -4.14 -11.39 -4.93
N ASN A 96 -5.10 -12.13 -5.46
CA ASN A 96 -6.15 -11.64 -6.35
C ASN A 96 -7.46 -12.38 -6.08
N ASN A 97 -8.59 -11.68 -6.18
CA ASN A 97 -9.92 -12.28 -6.30
C ASN A 97 -10.19 -12.76 -7.74
N THR A 98 -11.29 -13.45 -7.97
CA THR A 98 -11.64 -14.01 -9.28
C THR A 98 -11.70 -12.95 -10.39
N PRO A 99 -12.35 -11.79 -10.24
CA PRO A 99 -12.36 -10.75 -11.28
C PRO A 99 -10.96 -10.23 -11.65
N TYR A 100 -10.09 -10.00 -10.65
CA TYR A 100 -8.71 -9.58 -10.90
C TYR A 100 -7.88 -10.63 -11.63
N LEU A 101 -8.10 -11.92 -11.34
CA LEU A 101 -7.44 -13.02 -12.05
C LEU A 101 -7.81 -13.03 -13.53
N GLU A 102 -9.09 -12.90 -13.86
CA GLU A 102 -9.56 -12.87 -15.25
C GLU A 102 -9.07 -11.62 -15.99
N PHE A 103 -9.21 -10.44 -15.38
CA PHE A 103 -8.73 -9.19 -15.95
C PHE A 103 -7.23 -9.18 -16.23
N SER A 104 -6.44 -9.84 -15.36
CA SER A 104 -4.99 -9.81 -15.40
C SER A 104 -4.35 -11.05 -16.04
N LYS A 105 -5.14 -12.02 -16.52
CA LYS A 105 -4.73 -13.36 -16.97
C LYS A 105 -3.49 -13.36 -17.86
N ALA A 106 -3.52 -12.59 -18.95
CA ALA A 106 -2.41 -12.54 -19.90
C ALA A 106 -1.09 -12.05 -19.27
N LYS A 107 -1.16 -11.09 -18.34
CA LYS A 107 0.02 -10.60 -17.63
C LYS A 107 0.51 -11.59 -16.57
N ILE A 108 -0.43 -12.24 -15.88
CA ILE A 108 -0.13 -13.30 -14.91
C ILE A 108 0.61 -14.45 -15.59
N GLU A 109 0.15 -14.93 -16.75
CA GLU A 109 0.79 -15.99 -17.52
C GLU A 109 2.22 -15.62 -17.96
N GLN A 110 2.44 -14.36 -18.34
CA GLN A 110 3.77 -13.88 -18.69
C GLN A 110 4.70 -13.76 -17.48
N ARG A 111 4.18 -13.22 -16.37
CA ARG A 111 4.99 -12.89 -15.18
C ARG A 111 5.39 -14.11 -14.38
N TYR A 112 4.48 -15.06 -14.20
CA TYR A 112 4.70 -16.23 -13.34
C TYR A 112 5.05 -17.49 -14.12
N ARG A 113 5.81 -17.35 -15.21
CA ARG A 113 6.37 -18.51 -15.90
C ARG A 113 7.26 -19.33 -14.95
N PRO A 114 7.31 -20.67 -15.12
CA PRO A 114 8.11 -21.52 -14.26
C PRO A 114 9.57 -21.03 -14.09
N GLY A 115 10.01 -20.96 -12.84
CA GLY A 115 11.37 -20.55 -12.48
C GLY A 115 11.66 -19.04 -12.51
N ARG A 116 10.72 -18.20 -12.96
CA ARG A 116 10.99 -16.75 -13.10
C ARG A 116 10.97 -16.01 -11.76
N LEU A 117 10.04 -16.32 -10.89
CA LEU A 117 9.88 -15.71 -9.55
C LEU A 117 9.65 -16.83 -8.53
N PRO A 118 10.71 -17.58 -8.15
CA PRO A 118 10.56 -18.76 -7.29
C PRO A 118 10.12 -18.46 -5.86
N ASN A 119 10.29 -17.21 -5.41
CA ASN A 119 9.91 -16.71 -4.09
C ASN A 119 8.56 -15.95 -4.12
N VAL A 120 7.67 -16.33 -5.04
CA VAL A 120 6.29 -15.79 -5.07
C VAL A 120 5.30 -16.94 -4.90
N GLU A 121 4.44 -16.81 -3.90
CA GLU A 121 3.22 -17.63 -3.76
C GLU A 121 2.03 -16.87 -4.34
N ARG A 122 1.14 -17.58 -5.03
CA ARG A 122 -0.10 -17.00 -5.55
C ARG A 122 -1.27 -17.42 -4.68
N LEU A 123 -2.01 -16.45 -4.15
CA LEU A 123 -3.20 -16.64 -3.35
C LEU A 123 -4.43 -16.16 -4.16
N ALA A 124 -5.28 -17.12 -4.56
CA ALA A 124 -6.58 -16.81 -5.13
C ALA A 124 -7.62 -16.94 -4.02
N ALA A 125 -8.23 -15.84 -3.62
CA ALA A 125 -9.24 -15.81 -2.58
C ALA A 125 -10.21 -14.64 -2.81
N GLU A 126 -11.48 -14.83 -2.53
CA GLU A 126 -12.45 -13.74 -2.50
C GLU A 126 -12.23 -12.86 -1.26
N ASN A 127 -12.56 -11.59 -1.37
CA ASN A 127 -12.21 -10.58 -0.37
C ASN A 127 -12.86 -10.85 1.01
N ASN A 128 -14.13 -11.29 0.99
CA ASN A 128 -14.89 -11.63 2.20
C ASN A 128 -14.49 -13.01 2.78
N ALA A 129 -13.72 -13.80 2.03
CA ALA A 129 -13.21 -15.11 2.42
C ALA A 129 -11.66 -15.12 2.48
N LEU A 130 -11.04 -13.98 2.69
CA LEU A 130 -9.60 -13.85 2.80
C LEU A 130 -9.12 -14.41 4.14
N GLU A 131 -8.59 -15.63 4.10
CA GLU A 131 -7.99 -16.29 5.26
C GLU A 131 -6.47 -16.18 5.20
N LEU A 132 -5.87 -15.46 6.13
CA LEU A 132 -4.43 -15.26 6.23
C LEU A 132 -3.88 -15.96 7.48
N THR A 133 -2.73 -16.60 7.34
CA THR A 133 -2.00 -17.11 8.52
C THR A 133 -1.63 -15.92 9.42
N ALA A 134 -1.99 -16.01 10.69
CA ALA A 134 -1.74 -14.95 11.66
C ALA A 134 -0.24 -14.65 11.79
N ASP A 135 0.08 -13.37 11.96
CA ASP A 135 1.44 -12.86 12.20
C ASP A 135 2.49 -13.36 11.19
N ARG A 136 2.07 -13.57 9.94
CA ARG A 136 2.96 -14.06 8.87
C ARG A 136 3.74 -12.96 8.17
N PHE A 137 3.09 -11.81 7.94
CA PHE A 137 3.61 -10.79 7.03
C PHE A 137 4.30 -9.64 7.76
N ASP A 138 5.48 -9.25 7.26
CA ASP A 138 6.20 -8.05 7.69
C ASP A 138 5.53 -6.79 7.13
N ALA A 139 4.98 -6.88 5.90
CA ALA A 139 4.22 -5.82 5.27
C ALA A 139 3.06 -6.39 4.42
N ALA A 140 1.98 -5.62 4.30
CA ALA A 140 0.90 -5.82 3.34
C ALA A 140 0.74 -4.54 2.51
N LEU A 141 0.67 -4.67 1.20
CA LEU A 141 0.51 -3.53 0.29
C LEU A 141 -0.83 -3.62 -0.44
N LEU A 142 -1.55 -2.50 -0.47
CA LEU A 142 -2.81 -2.32 -1.17
C LEU A 142 -2.66 -1.12 -2.10
N ILE A 143 -2.31 -1.40 -3.37
CA ILE A 143 -1.87 -0.36 -4.30
C ILE A 143 -2.87 -0.17 -5.43
N LEU A 144 -3.53 1.00 -5.44
CA LEU A 144 -4.52 1.43 -6.43
C LEU A 144 -5.76 0.51 -6.45
N ALA A 145 -6.19 0.05 -5.28
CA ALA A 145 -7.31 -0.89 -5.15
C ALA A 145 -8.11 -0.75 -3.84
N TYR A 146 -7.78 0.20 -2.94
CA TYR A 146 -8.60 0.40 -1.74
C TYR A 146 -10.01 0.87 -2.09
N HIS A 147 -10.16 1.74 -3.09
CA HIS A 147 -11.46 2.21 -3.57
C HIS A 147 -12.37 1.08 -4.06
N ASP A 148 -11.80 -0.06 -4.46
CA ASP A 148 -12.55 -1.25 -4.91
C ASP A 148 -13.33 -1.94 -3.79
N ILE A 149 -13.10 -1.60 -2.52
CA ILE A 149 -13.97 -2.00 -1.40
C ILE A 149 -15.41 -1.50 -1.61
N TYR A 150 -15.59 -0.43 -2.36
CA TYR A 150 -16.88 0.18 -2.70
C TYR A 150 -17.35 -0.12 -4.12
N TYR A 151 -16.66 -1.03 -4.80
CA TYR A 151 -17.02 -1.45 -6.15
C TYR A 151 -17.79 -2.77 -6.11
N GLU A 152 -18.86 -2.84 -6.90
CA GLU A 152 -19.63 -4.06 -7.12
C GLU A 152 -20.04 -4.15 -8.59
N ASP A 153 -20.01 -5.36 -9.17
CA ASP A 153 -20.44 -5.61 -10.54
C ASP A 153 -20.78 -7.10 -10.71
N ASP A 154 -22.06 -7.42 -10.65
CA ASP A 154 -22.57 -8.79 -10.81
C ASP A 154 -22.20 -9.42 -12.17
N ALA A 155 -22.04 -8.59 -13.22
CA ALA A 155 -21.73 -9.08 -14.56
C ALA A 155 -20.35 -9.74 -14.66
N ILE A 156 -19.42 -9.35 -13.78
CA ILE A 156 -18.06 -9.91 -13.70
C ILE A 156 -17.83 -10.70 -12.42
N GLY A 157 -18.87 -10.88 -11.59
CA GLY A 157 -18.77 -11.59 -10.31
C GLY A 157 -18.01 -10.81 -9.23
N TRP A 158 -18.05 -9.48 -9.27
CA TRP A 158 -17.48 -8.66 -8.21
C TRP A 158 -18.53 -8.43 -7.12
N GLU A 159 -18.43 -9.22 -6.06
CA GLU A 159 -19.33 -9.14 -4.92
C GLU A 159 -19.04 -7.93 -4.02
N PRO A 160 -20.07 -7.37 -3.35
CA PRO A 160 -19.88 -6.34 -2.34
C PRO A 160 -18.86 -6.78 -1.27
N ILE A 161 -17.95 -5.90 -0.92
CA ILE A 161 -16.88 -6.20 0.04
C ILE A 161 -17.27 -5.68 1.42
N ASP A 162 -17.21 -6.54 2.44
CA ASP A 162 -17.22 -6.14 3.84
C ASP A 162 -15.86 -5.57 4.23
N GLY A 163 -15.71 -4.25 4.09
CA GLY A 163 -14.46 -3.54 4.37
C GLY A 163 -13.88 -3.81 5.76
N PRO A 164 -14.66 -3.73 6.85
CA PRO A 164 -14.23 -4.11 8.19
C PRO A 164 -13.69 -5.53 8.28
N THR A 165 -14.37 -6.53 7.72
CA THR A 165 -13.92 -7.94 7.70
C THR A 165 -12.63 -8.09 6.89
N PHE A 166 -12.53 -7.45 5.72
CA PHE A 166 -11.33 -7.46 4.90
C PHE A 166 -10.12 -6.85 5.62
N LEU A 167 -10.29 -5.67 6.25
CA LEU A 167 -9.22 -5.02 7.02
C LEU A 167 -8.83 -5.83 8.27
N ALA A 168 -9.79 -6.50 8.92
CA ALA A 168 -9.51 -7.37 10.06
C ALA A 168 -8.66 -8.59 9.65
N ALA A 169 -8.92 -9.19 8.47
CA ALA A 169 -8.10 -10.27 7.94
C ALA A 169 -6.65 -9.81 7.68
N ILE A 170 -6.47 -8.62 7.10
CA ILE A 170 -5.14 -8.03 6.88
C ILE A 170 -4.43 -7.77 8.22
N MET A 171 -5.14 -7.20 9.20
CA MET A 171 -4.62 -6.97 10.54
C MET A 171 -4.15 -8.28 11.19
N ALA A 172 -4.94 -9.34 11.11
CA ALA A 172 -4.57 -10.65 11.64
C ALA A 172 -3.33 -11.24 10.97
N GLY A 173 -3.21 -11.10 9.65
CA GLY A 173 -2.08 -11.63 8.86
C GLY A 173 -0.76 -10.90 9.09
N LEU A 174 -0.78 -9.62 9.44
CA LEU A 174 0.42 -8.85 9.72
C LEU A 174 1.02 -9.23 11.07
N LYS A 175 2.34 -9.24 11.18
CA LYS A 175 3.07 -9.33 12.45
C LYS A 175 2.81 -8.10 13.33
N PRO A 176 2.91 -8.18 14.67
CA PRO A 176 2.98 -6.98 15.50
C PRO A 176 4.10 -6.05 15.00
N GLY A 177 3.80 -4.77 14.83
CA GLY A 177 4.70 -3.80 14.20
C GLY A 177 4.77 -3.87 12.67
N GLY A 178 4.05 -4.80 12.03
CA GLY A 178 3.99 -4.92 10.57
C GLY A 178 3.32 -3.72 9.89
N VAL A 179 3.69 -3.47 8.65
CA VAL A 179 3.27 -2.27 7.87
C VAL A 179 2.11 -2.60 6.95
N LEU A 180 1.07 -1.77 6.97
CA LEU A 180 0.09 -1.67 5.88
C LEU A 180 0.41 -0.42 5.04
N GLY A 181 0.85 -0.64 3.80
CA GLY A 181 1.11 0.42 2.83
C GLY A 181 -0.04 0.56 1.85
N VAL A 182 -0.60 1.76 1.72
CA VAL A 182 -1.72 2.02 0.82
C VAL A 182 -1.38 3.14 -0.14
N VAL A 183 -1.63 2.89 -1.43
CA VAL A 183 -1.62 3.93 -2.48
C VAL A 183 -2.98 3.94 -3.13
N ASP A 184 -3.62 5.11 -3.26
CA ASP A 184 -4.88 5.14 -4.01
C ASP A 184 -5.14 6.47 -4.71
N HIS A 185 -6.08 6.43 -5.67
CA HIS A 185 -6.57 7.56 -6.45
C HIS A 185 -7.43 8.49 -5.59
N VAL A 186 -7.06 9.76 -5.55
CA VAL A 186 -7.74 10.78 -4.75
C VAL A 186 -9.05 11.20 -5.39
N ALA A 187 -10.15 11.10 -4.65
CA ALA A 187 -11.41 11.80 -4.94
C ALA A 187 -11.40 13.23 -4.39
N GLU A 188 -12.42 14.02 -4.69
CA GLU A 188 -12.63 15.31 -4.03
C GLU A 188 -12.83 15.15 -2.52
N ALA A 189 -12.41 16.15 -1.76
CA ALA A 189 -12.59 16.14 -0.31
C ALA A 189 -14.08 16.07 0.07
N GLY A 190 -14.44 15.15 0.94
CA GLY A 190 -15.82 14.87 1.33
C GLY A 190 -16.61 14.05 0.31
N ALA A 191 -15.97 13.49 -0.72
CA ALA A 191 -16.63 12.62 -1.68
C ALA A 191 -17.29 11.41 -0.97
N PRO A 192 -18.50 11.01 -1.41
CA PRO A 192 -19.17 9.85 -0.84
C PRO A 192 -18.43 8.55 -1.19
N ALA A 193 -18.73 7.46 -0.46
CA ALA A 193 -18.20 6.13 -0.72
C ALA A 193 -18.45 5.66 -2.17
N SER A 194 -19.59 6.05 -2.75
CA SER A 194 -19.94 5.76 -4.15
C SER A 194 -18.96 6.32 -5.19
N ALA A 195 -18.02 7.19 -4.81
CA ALA A 195 -16.92 7.59 -5.68
C ALA A 195 -16.00 6.40 -6.03
N GLY A 196 -15.90 5.38 -5.16
CA GLY A 196 -15.23 4.11 -5.46
C GLY A 196 -15.90 3.40 -6.62
N GLN A 197 -17.24 3.28 -6.59
CA GLN A 197 -18.03 2.67 -7.65
C GLN A 197 -17.98 3.44 -8.98
N THR A 198 -18.07 4.77 -8.95
CA THR A 198 -18.30 5.56 -10.15
C THR A 198 -17.04 6.14 -10.78
N LEU A 199 -16.05 6.48 -9.95
CA LEU A 199 -14.83 7.16 -10.37
C LEU A 199 -13.56 6.32 -10.17
N HIS A 200 -13.65 5.19 -9.45
CA HIS A 200 -12.51 4.43 -8.96
C HIS A 200 -11.51 5.35 -8.22
N ARG A 201 -12.07 6.11 -7.26
CA ARG A 201 -11.34 7.06 -6.42
C ARG A 201 -11.88 7.02 -5.00
N ILE A 202 -11.08 7.46 -4.04
CA ILE A 202 -11.51 7.56 -2.65
C ILE A 202 -11.08 8.89 -2.04
N ASP A 203 -11.91 9.44 -1.13
CA ASP A 203 -11.49 10.56 -0.27
C ASP A 203 -10.40 10.09 0.70
N PRO A 204 -9.20 10.71 0.67
CA PRO A 204 -8.10 10.35 1.55
C PRO A 204 -8.44 10.38 3.05
N ALA A 205 -9.33 11.28 3.46
CA ALA A 205 -9.76 11.38 4.85
C ALA A 205 -10.60 10.16 5.25
N ARG A 206 -11.50 9.69 4.38
CA ARG A 206 -12.27 8.47 4.56
C ARG A 206 -11.36 7.24 4.63
N LEU A 207 -10.48 7.06 3.65
CA LEU A 207 -9.53 5.94 3.61
C LEU A 207 -8.75 5.84 4.93
N ARG A 208 -8.20 6.96 5.38
CA ARG A 208 -7.46 7.00 6.64
C ARG A 208 -8.34 6.64 7.83
N ALA A 209 -9.51 7.24 7.96
CA ALA A 209 -10.41 7.02 9.10
C ALA A 209 -10.87 5.56 9.21
N GLU A 210 -11.13 4.88 8.08
CA GLU A 210 -11.56 3.48 8.05
C GLU A 210 -10.43 2.54 8.46
N ILE A 211 -9.21 2.77 7.99
CA ILE A 211 -8.05 1.96 8.38
C ILE A 211 -7.70 2.18 9.86
N GLU A 212 -7.76 3.43 10.37
CA GLU A 212 -7.57 3.72 11.79
C GLU A 212 -8.68 3.07 12.64
N ALA A 213 -9.94 3.07 12.16
CA ALA A 213 -11.06 2.39 12.84
C ALA A 213 -10.90 0.87 12.90
N ALA A 214 -10.18 0.25 11.93
CA ALA A 214 -9.81 -1.16 11.96
C ALA A 214 -8.67 -1.47 12.95
N GLY A 215 -8.13 -0.45 13.65
CA GLY A 215 -7.12 -0.60 14.70
C GLY A 215 -5.68 -0.33 14.26
N PHE A 216 -5.45 0.06 13.02
CA PHE A 216 -4.11 0.46 12.56
C PHE A 216 -3.73 1.85 13.05
N VAL A 217 -2.43 2.04 13.26
CA VAL A 217 -1.86 3.35 13.64
C VAL A 217 -1.31 4.03 12.39
N TYR A 218 -1.81 5.23 12.07
CA TYR A 218 -1.28 6.03 10.97
C TYR A 218 0.12 6.57 11.30
N GLU A 219 1.10 6.33 10.41
CA GLU A 219 2.49 6.76 10.60
C GLU A 219 2.89 7.96 9.72
N GLY A 220 2.16 8.20 8.64
CA GLY A 220 2.46 9.33 7.77
C GLY A 220 2.11 9.13 6.30
N GLU A 221 2.43 10.15 5.51
CA GLU A 221 2.22 10.18 4.06
C GLU A 221 3.49 10.50 3.27
N SER A 222 3.58 10.00 2.05
CA SER A 222 4.52 10.50 1.04
C SER A 222 3.78 11.27 -0.04
N LYS A 223 4.31 12.44 -0.40
CA LYS A 223 3.73 13.30 -1.45
C LYS A 223 4.25 12.97 -2.86
N ALA A 224 5.00 11.90 -3.01
CA ALA A 224 5.70 11.56 -4.25
C ALA A 224 4.77 11.36 -5.46
N LEU A 225 3.53 10.94 -5.24
CA LEU A 225 2.53 10.70 -6.29
C LEU A 225 1.41 11.76 -6.34
N ARG A 226 1.58 12.89 -5.62
CA ARG A 226 0.59 13.98 -5.68
C ARG A 226 0.62 14.66 -7.05
N ASN A 227 -0.57 14.92 -7.58
CA ASN A 227 -0.79 15.70 -8.79
C ASN A 227 -1.99 16.63 -8.60
N LEU A 228 -1.74 17.86 -8.18
CA LEU A 228 -2.79 18.84 -7.86
C LEU A 228 -3.52 19.37 -9.12
N SER A 229 -3.04 19.06 -10.32
CA SER A 229 -3.70 19.41 -11.59
C SER A 229 -4.63 18.30 -12.11
N ASP A 230 -4.81 17.21 -11.35
CA ASP A 230 -5.74 16.12 -11.69
C ASP A 230 -7.19 16.59 -11.56
N ASP A 231 -7.99 16.33 -12.58
CA ASP A 231 -9.45 16.52 -12.53
C ASP A 231 -10.08 15.32 -11.84
N ARG A 232 -10.30 15.46 -10.54
CA ARG A 232 -10.83 14.40 -9.67
C ARG A 232 -12.31 14.10 -9.89
N SER A 233 -13.02 14.91 -10.71
CA SER A 233 -14.40 14.64 -11.11
C SER A 233 -14.50 13.56 -12.20
N LEU A 234 -13.39 13.26 -12.87
CA LEU A 234 -13.31 12.24 -13.92
C LEU A 234 -12.93 10.86 -13.34
N PRO A 235 -13.48 9.76 -13.88
CA PRO A 235 -13.04 8.41 -13.54
C PRO A 235 -11.53 8.23 -13.79
N MET A 236 -10.84 7.44 -12.95
CA MET A 236 -9.38 7.26 -13.02
C MET A 236 -8.88 6.72 -14.37
N TYR A 237 -9.76 6.06 -15.14
CA TYR A 237 -9.47 5.50 -16.47
C TYR A 237 -9.77 6.45 -17.62
N ASP A 238 -10.37 7.62 -17.37
CA ASP A 238 -10.61 8.63 -18.41
C ASP A 238 -9.30 9.03 -19.10
N PRO A 239 -9.23 9.07 -20.44
CA PRO A 239 -8.01 9.42 -21.18
C PRO A 239 -7.36 10.73 -20.75
N ALA A 240 -8.14 11.70 -20.28
CA ALA A 240 -7.64 13.00 -19.82
C ALA A 240 -6.78 12.91 -18.56
N VAL A 241 -7.00 11.91 -17.70
CA VAL A 241 -6.32 11.77 -16.41
C VAL A 241 -5.60 10.45 -16.23
N ARG A 242 -5.87 9.44 -17.06
CA ARG A 242 -5.31 8.09 -16.93
C ARG A 242 -3.79 8.09 -16.81
N GLY A 243 -3.29 7.45 -15.74
CA GLY A 243 -1.86 7.37 -15.44
C GLY A 243 -1.26 8.64 -14.84
N ARG A 244 -2.07 9.73 -14.69
CA ARG A 244 -1.67 11.04 -14.15
C ARG A 244 -2.56 11.52 -13.01
N THR A 245 -3.45 10.67 -12.51
CA THR A 245 -4.30 10.97 -11.35
C THR A 245 -3.50 11.40 -10.14
N ASP A 246 -4.07 12.26 -9.30
CA ASP A 246 -3.56 12.53 -7.95
C ASP A 246 -3.69 11.26 -7.10
N ARG A 247 -2.65 10.92 -6.34
CA ARG A 247 -2.62 9.71 -5.50
C ARG A 247 -2.03 10.01 -4.14
N VAL A 248 -2.66 9.45 -3.10
CA VAL A 248 -2.07 9.40 -1.76
C VAL A 248 -1.18 8.18 -1.62
N ILE A 249 -0.18 8.28 -0.75
CA ILE A 249 0.63 7.16 -0.27
C ILE A 249 0.59 7.25 1.25
N TYR A 250 -0.09 6.32 1.90
CA TYR A 250 -0.25 6.28 3.36
C TYR A 250 0.42 5.03 3.92
N ARG A 251 1.12 5.22 5.04
CA ARG A 251 1.72 4.14 5.82
C ARG A 251 1.02 4.03 7.16
N PHE A 252 0.64 2.81 7.47
CA PHE A 252 0.04 2.43 8.76
C PHE A 252 0.85 1.28 9.38
N ARG A 253 0.69 1.11 10.69
CA ARG A 253 1.33 0.04 11.46
C ARG A 253 0.29 -0.75 12.23
N LYS A 254 0.43 -2.09 12.27
CA LYS A 254 -0.24 -2.93 13.25
C LYS A 254 0.43 -2.67 14.62
N PRO A 255 -0.34 -2.35 15.68
CA PRO A 255 0.17 -2.16 17.05
C PRO A 255 0.95 -3.36 17.59
#